data_e33131c5b19ee19307a9b076f4cdc929
#
_entry.id   e33131c5b19ee19307a9b076f4cdc929
#
_cell.length_a   1.000
_cell.length_b   1.000
_cell.length_c   1.000
_cell.angle_alpha   90.00
_cell.angle_beta   90.00
_cell.angle_gamma   90.00
#
_symmetry.space_group_name_H-M   'P 1'
#
loop_
_entity.id
_entity.type
_entity.pdbx_description
1 polymer ?
#
loop_
_entity_poly.entity_id
_entity_poly.type
_entity_poly.pdbx_seq_one_letter_code
_entity_poly.pdbx_strand_id
1 'polypeptide(L)'
;MVRKMKKSVVLLCIVVVLGGFYFDQSKVPHQKQINQLNLTECIVAHPDDETIWGGSHLLKGHYLVVCLTNGKNEVHKNEFMKVMKQTHNQGIMFDYPDKTEGKRDRWIHVQQDIKKDVSYLVHKKDWQMVITHNPLGEYGHIHHRITSQIVSLQASNENLYYFGKYYKRKKVPAHLNEITDKDEKEKRKLTNIYASQKKVMKHLNHMMKYENWIKAKDWRSL
;
A
#
# COMPACT_ATOMS: atom_id res chain seq x y z
N MET A 1 -43.45 42.87 -48.15
CA MET A 1 -42.63 41.67 -48.27
C MET A 1 -41.37 41.88 -47.41
N VAL A 2 -41.41 41.42 -46.10
CA VAL A 2 -40.41 41.73 -45.12
C VAL A 2 -39.54 40.45 -44.90
N ARG A 3 -38.28 40.55 -45.28
CA ARG A 3 -37.30 39.43 -45.19
C ARG A 3 -36.77 39.31 -43.75
N LYS A 4 -37.13 38.24 -43.02
CA LYS A 4 -36.59 37.91 -41.73
C LYS A 4 -35.13 37.51 -41.82
N MET A 5 -34.25 38.30 -41.27
CA MET A 5 -32.84 37.93 -41.03
C MET A 5 -32.74 36.98 -39.84
N LYS A 6 -32.27 35.80 -40.09
CA LYS A 6 -31.86 34.83 -39.01
C LYS A 6 -30.56 35.31 -38.40
N LYS A 7 -30.55 35.66 -37.13
CA LYS A 7 -29.34 35.87 -36.32
C LYS A 7 -28.75 34.51 -35.97
N SER A 8 -27.64 34.17 -36.60
CA SER A 8 -26.83 33.05 -36.18
C SER A 8 -26.05 33.46 -34.94
N VAL A 9 -26.36 32.85 -33.81
CA VAL A 9 -25.57 32.95 -32.57
C VAL A 9 -24.39 32.02 -32.75
N VAL A 10 -23.20 32.58 -32.98
CA VAL A 10 -21.93 31.85 -32.94
C VAL A 10 -21.59 31.66 -31.45
N LEU A 11 -21.81 30.45 -30.95
CA LEU A 11 -21.38 30.05 -29.60
C LEU A 11 -19.87 29.84 -29.67
N LEU A 12 -19.11 30.82 -29.17
CA LEU A 12 -17.66 30.73 -29.02
C LEU A 12 -17.38 29.83 -27.81
N CYS A 13 -17.10 28.58 -28.05
CA CYS A 13 -16.59 27.69 -27.02
C CYS A 13 -15.17 28.13 -26.66
N ILE A 14 -15.02 28.88 -25.57
CA ILE A 14 -13.71 29.11 -24.93
C ILE A 14 -13.31 27.81 -24.29
N VAL A 15 -12.44 27.05 -24.93
CA VAL A 15 -11.74 25.92 -24.30
C VAL A 15 -10.72 26.53 -23.35
N VAL A 16 -11.10 26.69 -22.10
CA VAL A 16 -10.13 26.95 -21.02
C VAL A 16 -9.33 25.67 -20.86
N VAL A 17 -8.15 25.63 -21.45
CA VAL A 17 -7.13 24.62 -21.12
C VAL A 17 -6.59 24.98 -19.74
N LEU A 18 -7.38 24.69 -18.71
CA LEU A 18 -6.84 24.49 -17.38
C LEU A 18 -6.00 23.24 -17.47
N GLY A 19 -4.69 23.36 -17.29
CA GLY A 19 -3.76 22.24 -17.15
C GLY A 19 -4.11 21.41 -15.91
N GLY A 20 -5.28 20.80 -15.94
CA GLY A 20 -5.68 19.76 -15.01
C GLY A 20 -4.83 18.54 -15.31
N PHE A 21 -3.97 18.19 -14.37
CA PHE A 21 -3.30 16.90 -14.40
C PHE A 21 -4.38 15.84 -14.52
N TYR A 22 -4.50 15.23 -15.70
CA TYR A 22 -5.38 14.08 -15.90
C TYR A 22 -4.81 12.94 -15.06
N PHE A 23 -5.42 12.73 -13.90
CA PHE A 23 -5.21 11.51 -13.12
C PHE A 23 -5.82 10.37 -13.95
N ASP A 24 -4.97 9.44 -14.38
CA ASP A 24 -5.43 8.26 -15.12
C ASP A 24 -6.18 7.32 -14.16
N GLN A 25 -7.48 7.53 -14.05
CA GLN A 25 -8.37 6.76 -13.19
C GLN A 25 -8.42 5.26 -13.56
N SER A 26 -7.96 4.89 -14.77
CA SER A 26 -7.91 3.48 -15.19
C SER A 26 -6.86 2.66 -14.45
N LYS A 27 -5.87 3.34 -13.82
CA LYS A 27 -4.83 2.70 -13.03
C LYS A 27 -5.24 2.38 -11.60
N VAL A 28 -6.29 3.03 -11.07
CA VAL A 28 -6.84 2.71 -9.75
C VAL A 28 -7.99 1.72 -9.92
N PRO A 29 -7.76 0.43 -9.71
CA PRO A 29 -8.83 -0.55 -9.82
C PRO A 29 -9.89 -0.23 -8.74
N HIS A 30 -11.13 0.03 -9.18
CA HIS A 30 -12.30 0.09 -8.31
C HIS A 30 -12.51 1.32 -7.41
N GLN A 31 -12.38 2.53 -7.95
CA GLN A 31 -12.75 3.77 -7.25
C GLN A 31 -14.14 3.76 -6.59
N LYS A 32 -15.08 2.97 -7.09
CA LYS A 32 -16.46 2.89 -6.57
C LYS A 32 -16.61 2.04 -5.30
N GLN A 33 -15.56 1.36 -4.83
CA GLN A 33 -15.69 0.32 -3.82
C GLN A 33 -14.80 0.47 -2.58
N ILE A 34 -14.22 1.64 -2.30
CA ILE A 34 -13.60 1.83 -0.99
C ILE A 34 -14.73 1.80 0.04
N ASN A 35 -14.81 0.71 0.79
CA ASN A 35 -15.83 0.51 1.80
C ASN A 35 -15.69 1.60 2.88
N GLN A 36 -16.77 2.29 3.16
CA GLN A 36 -16.79 3.31 4.22
C GLN A 36 -16.44 2.75 5.60
N LEU A 37 -16.56 1.43 5.80
CA LEU A 37 -16.17 0.73 7.02
C LEU A 37 -14.65 0.55 7.17
N ASN A 38 -13.86 0.68 6.09
CA ASN A 38 -12.41 0.63 6.20
C ASN A 38 -11.91 1.94 6.82
N LEU A 39 -11.46 1.87 8.06
CA LEU A 39 -10.93 3.01 8.81
C LEU A 39 -9.41 3.10 8.78
N THR A 40 -8.77 2.03 8.33
CA THR A 40 -7.31 1.92 8.25
C THR A 40 -6.86 1.63 6.83
N GLU A 41 -5.87 2.36 6.37
CA GLU A 41 -5.18 2.12 5.11
C GLU A 41 -3.79 1.52 5.38
N CYS A 42 -3.43 0.47 4.64
CA CYS A 42 -2.11 -0.16 4.69
C CYS A 42 -1.50 -0.16 3.30
N ILE A 43 -0.41 0.59 3.10
CA ILE A 43 0.26 0.72 1.80
C ILE A 43 1.60 -0.01 1.85
N VAL A 44 1.74 -1.05 1.02
CA VAL A 44 2.92 -1.91 0.94
C VAL A 44 3.50 -1.98 -0.47
N ALA A 45 4.76 -2.35 -0.56
CA ALA A 45 5.48 -2.46 -1.82
C ALA A 45 5.15 -3.75 -2.58
N HIS A 46 5.14 -4.90 -1.91
CA HIS A 46 4.98 -6.21 -2.54
C HIS A 46 3.83 -7.00 -1.90
N PRO A 47 3.25 -7.95 -2.65
CA PRO A 47 2.26 -8.87 -2.11
C PRO A 47 2.96 -9.89 -1.21
N ASP A 48 2.77 -9.80 0.06
CA ASP A 48 3.23 -10.58 1.22
C ASP A 48 3.64 -9.68 2.40
N ASP A 49 4.09 -8.45 2.12
CA ASP A 49 4.58 -7.51 3.12
C ASP A 49 3.52 -7.22 4.20
N GLU A 50 2.25 -7.00 3.79
CA GLU A 50 1.14 -6.74 4.71
C GLU A 50 0.89 -7.90 5.67
N THR A 51 1.10 -9.13 5.20
CA THR A 51 0.94 -10.34 6.00
C THR A 51 2.17 -10.59 6.89
N ILE A 52 3.38 -10.35 6.38
CA ILE A 52 4.62 -10.51 7.15
C ILE A 52 4.65 -9.55 8.33
N TRP A 53 4.30 -8.28 8.12
CA TRP A 53 4.46 -7.22 9.10
C TRP A 53 3.17 -6.85 9.85
N GLY A 54 2.02 -7.37 9.41
CA GLY A 54 0.71 -7.00 9.96
C GLY A 54 -0.35 -8.08 9.92
N GLY A 55 0.01 -9.35 9.70
CA GLY A 55 -0.96 -10.43 9.48
C GLY A 55 -1.93 -10.65 10.65
N SER A 56 -1.51 -10.47 11.91
CA SER A 56 -2.42 -10.57 13.05
C SER A 56 -3.39 -9.39 13.15
N HIS A 57 -2.97 -8.22 12.68
CA HIS A 57 -3.84 -7.05 12.57
C HIS A 57 -4.87 -7.25 11.46
N LEU A 58 -4.45 -7.75 10.29
CA LEU A 58 -5.37 -8.05 9.18
C LEU A 58 -6.47 -9.03 9.58
N LEU A 59 -6.18 -9.99 10.45
CA LEU A 59 -7.18 -10.93 10.99
C LEU A 59 -8.27 -10.25 11.82
N LYS A 60 -8.03 -9.05 12.33
CA LYS A 60 -8.99 -8.25 13.10
C LYS A 60 -9.87 -7.36 12.22
N GLY A 61 -9.57 -7.28 10.93
CA GLY A 61 -10.42 -6.73 9.87
C GLY A 61 -10.37 -5.22 9.66
N HIS A 62 -11.10 -4.79 8.63
CA HIS A 62 -11.38 -3.39 8.32
C HIS A 62 -10.22 -2.57 7.73
N TYR A 63 -9.35 -3.22 6.96
CA TYR A 63 -8.26 -2.56 6.23
C TYR A 63 -8.60 -2.39 4.74
N LEU A 64 -8.19 -1.27 4.19
CA LEU A 64 -7.85 -1.17 2.77
C LEU A 64 -6.36 -1.45 2.63
N VAL A 65 -6.00 -2.53 1.98
CA VAL A 65 -4.59 -2.88 1.72
C VAL A 65 -4.25 -2.54 0.28
N VAL A 66 -3.25 -1.69 0.10
CA VAL A 66 -2.76 -1.23 -1.19
C VAL A 66 -1.38 -1.80 -1.44
N CYS A 67 -1.23 -2.64 -2.44
CA CYS A 67 0.05 -3.18 -2.88
C CYS A 67 0.51 -2.47 -4.17
N LEU A 68 1.73 -1.95 -4.20
CA LEU A 68 2.21 -1.11 -5.30
C LEU A 68 2.72 -1.90 -6.52
N THR A 69 3.08 -3.18 -6.36
CA THR A 69 3.67 -3.97 -7.45
C THR A 69 2.87 -5.23 -7.77
N ASN A 70 3.23 -5.88 -8.87
CA ASN A 70 2.78 -7.22 -9.24
C ASN A 70 1.28 -7.37 -9.57
N GLY A 71 0.56 -6.27 -9.85
CA GLY A 71 -0.88 -6.32 -10.15
C GLY A 71 -1.23 -7.10 -11.42
N LYS A 72 -0.30 -7.25 -12.37
CA LYS A 72 -0.46 -8.10 -13.57
C LYS A 72 0.13 -9.50 -13.42
N ASN A 73 0.84 -9.78 -12.35
CA ASN A 73 1.29 -11.14 -12.06
C ASN A 73 0.15 -11.93 -11.44
N GLU A 74 -0.50 -12.77 -12.23
CA GLU A 74 -1.71 -13.49 -11.80
C GLU A 74 -1.47 -14.39 -10.57
N VAL A 75 -0.28 -14.99 -10.41
CA VAL A 75 0.04 -15.81 -9.23
C VAL A 75 0.06 -14.94 -7.99
N HIS A 76 0.85 -13.86 -7.99
CA HIS A 76 0.98 -12.95 -6.85
C HIS A 76 -0.34 -12.25 -6.52
N LYS A 77 -1.08 -11.83 -7.54
CA LYS A 77 -2.39 -11.20 -7.39
C LYS A 77 -3.41 -12.15 -6.75
N ASN A 78 -3.46 -13.40 -7.22
CA ASN A 78 -4.38 -14.40 -6.67
C ASN A 78 -4.04 -14.73 -5.20
N GLU A 79 -2.74 -14.83 -4.84
CA GLU A 79 -2.29 -15.04 -3.48
C GLU A 79 -2.72 -13.86 -2.57
N PHE A 80 -2.42 -12.64 -2.99
CA PHE A 80 -2.80 -11.42 -2.25
C PHE A 80 -4.33 -11.31 -2.08
N MET A 81 -5.11 -11.43 -3.15
CA MET A 81 -6.57 -11.33 -3.08
C MET A 81 -7.19 -12.46 -2.25
N LYS A 82 -6.57 -13.64 -2.21
CA LYS A 82 -7.00 -14.73 -1.34
C LYS A 82 -6.79 -14.39 0.13
N VAL A 83 -5.68 -13.75 0.50
CA VAL A 83 -5.46 -13.24 1.85
C VAL A 83 -6.50 -12.18 2.20
N MET A 84 -6.72 -11.19 1.33
CA MET A 84 -7.74 -10.15 1.54
C MET A 84 -9.13 -10.75 1.79
N LYS A 85 -9.52 -11.74 0.97
CA LYS A 85 -10.79 -12.46 1.14
C LYS A 85 -10.86 -13.20 2.49
N GLN A 86 -9.79 -13.90 2.86
CA GLN A 86 -9.77 -14.71 4.09
C GLN A 86 -9.78 -13.85 5.37
N THR A 87 -9.25 -12.64 5.28
CA THR A 87 -9.22 -11.67 6.40
C THR A 87 -10.36 -10.65 6.34
N HIS A 88 -11.29 -10.78 5.37
CA HIS A 88 -12.39 -9.83 5.16
C HIS A 88 -11.93 -8.38 4.95
N ASN A 89 -10.74 -8.19 4.40
CA ASN A 89 -10.17 -6.89 4.05
C ASN A 89 -10.37 -6.58 2.57
N GLN A 90 -10.23 -5.32 2.22
CA GLN A 90 -10.26 -4.87 0.83
C GLN A 90 -8.82 -4.74 0.30
N GLY A 91 -8.56 -5.22 -0.93
CA GLY A 91 -7.26 -5.15 -1.57
C GLY A 91 -7.28 -4.36 -2.86
N ILE A 92 -6.26 -3.53 -3.07
CA ILE A 92 -5.93 -2.88 -4.35
C ILE A 92 -4.50 -3.25 -4.71
N MET A 93 -4.27 -3.63 -5.98
CA MET A 93 -2.91 -3.86 -6.48
C MET A 93 -2.63 -2.99 -7.68
N PHE A 94 -1.54 -2.25 -7.60
CA PHE A 94 -0.92 -1.59 -8.74
C PHE A 94 0.09 -2.51 -9.43
N ASP A 95 0.55 -2.10 -10.59
CA ASP A 95 1.51 -2.86 -11.38
C ASP A 95 2.80 -2.04 -11.65
N TYR A 96 3.28 -1.32 -10.62
CA TYR A 96 4.57 -0.68 -10.73
C TYR A 96 5.69 -1.72 -10.83
N PRO A 97 6.76 -1.44 -11.58
CA PRO A 97 7.78 -2.45 -11.88
C PRO A 97 8.48 -2.92 -10.60
N ASP A 98 8.43 -4.22 -10.33
CA ASP A 98 9.25 -4.86 -9.29
C ASP A 98 10.69 -5.04 -9.77
N LYS A 99 10.84 -5.48 -11.02
CA LYS A 99 12.13 -5.67 -11.68
C LYS A 99 12.07 -5.15 -13.10
N THR A 100 13.18 -4.55 -13.54
CA THR A 100 13.44 -4.17 -14.92
C THR A 100 14.73 -4.84 -15.37
N GLU A 101 14.70 -5.55 -16.50
CA GLU A 101 15.84 -6.32 -17.02
C GLU A 101 16.45 -7.29 -15.98
N GLY A 102 15.60 -7.95 -15.19
CA GLY A 102 16.00 -8.92 -14.18
C GLY A 102 16.60 -8.33 -12.89
N LYS A 103 16.80 -7.01 -12.83
CA LYS A 103 17.29 -6.29 -11.64
C LYS A 103 16.14 -5.60 -10.91
N ARG A 104 16.27 -5.43 -9.60
CA ARG A 104 15.33 -4.66 -8.79
C ARG A 104 15.20 -3.24 -9.36
N ASP A 105 13.98 -2.82 -9.71
CA ASP A 105 13.72 -1.47 -10.20
C ASP A 105 13.97 -0.44 -9.08
N ARG A 106 14.38 0.74 -9.43
CA ARG A 106 14.61 1.84 -8.48
C ARG A 106 13.51 2.88 -8.49
N TRP A 107 12.46 2.67 -9.29
CA TRP A 107 11.31 3.55 -9.48
C TRP A 107 11.66 4.98 -9.92
N ILE A 108 12.81 5.18 -10.54
CA ILE A 108 13.27 6.52 -10.97
C ILE A 108 12.26 7.15 -11.95
N HIS A 109 11.75 6.35 -12.89
CA HIS A 109 10.85 6.84 -13.94
C HIS A 109 9.37 6.84 -13.54
N VAL A 110 8.96 6.06 -12.54
CA VAL A 110 7.56 5.90 -12.10
C VAL A 110 7.27 6.54 -10.76
N GLN A 111 8.27 7.12 -10.08
CA GLN A 111 8.11 7.65 -8.73
C GLN A 111 7.04 8.74 -8.64
N GLN A 112 6.92 9.59 -9.66
CA GLN A 112 5.90 10.65 -9.68
C GLN A 112 4.48 10.07 -9.83
N ASP A 113 4.32 9.01 -10.61
CA ASP A 113 3.02 8.34 -10.74
C ASP A 113 2.65 7.64 -9.43
N ILE A 114 3.60 6.96 -8.78
CA ILE A 114 3.38 6.36 -7.45
C ILE A 114 2.96 7.44 -6.44
N LYS A 115 3.62 8.61 -6.45
CA LYS A 115 3.26 9.72 -5.55
C LYS A 115 1.83 10.21 -5.78
N LYS A 116 1.40 10.33 -7.04
CA LYS A 116 0.03 10.75 -7.40
C LYS A 116 -1.01 9.72 -6.90
N ASP A 117 -0.76 8.45 -7.17
CA ASP A 117 -1.69 7.38 -6.81
C ASP A 117 -1.79 7.24 -5.28
N VAL A 118 -0.66 7.27 -4.56
CA VAL A 118 -0.63 7.24 -3.10
C VAL A 118 -1.30 8.49 -2.52
N SER A 119 -1.01 9.69 -3.05
CA SER A 119 -1.66 10.93 -2.60
C SER A 119 -3.17 10.84 -2.75
N TYR A 120 -3.66 10.35 -3.89
CA TYR A 120 -5.08 10.16 -4.12
C TYR A 120 -5.71 9.26 -3.06
N LEU A 121 -5.10 8.12 -2.75
CA LEU A 121 -5.63 7.14 -1.81
C LEU A 121 -5.61 7.66 -0.37
N VAL A 122 -4.47 8.23 0.06
CA VAL A 122 -4.31 8.80 1.42
C VAL A 122 -5.31 9.94 1.68
N HIS A 123 -5.65 10.75 0.65
CA HIS A 123 -6.60 11.86 0.79
C HIS A 123 -8.04 11.50 0.38
N LYS A 124 -8.31 10.24 0.04
CA LYS A 124 -9.65 9.80 -0.40
C LYS A 124 -10.70 9.88 0.70
N LYS A 125 -10.28 9.75 1.94
CA LYS A 125 -11.11 9.88 3.14
C LYS A 125 -10.25 10.18 4.37
N ASP A 126 -10.89 10.55 5.47
CA ASP A 126 -10.21 10.72 6.76
C ASP A 126 -9.90 9.35 7.38
N TRP A 127 -8.69 8.86 7.12
CA TRP A 127 -8.22 7.60 7.68
C TRP A 127 -7.91 7.78 9.17
N GLN A 128 -8.41 6.89 10.02
CA GLN A 128 -8.01 6.85 11.44
C GLN A 128 -6.56 6.42 11.60
N MET A 129 -6.08 5.58 10.68
CA MET A 129 -4.71 5.10 10.67
C MET A 129 -4.26 4.84 9.24
N VAL A 130 -3.05 5.26 8.93
CA VAL A 130 -2.32 4.92 7.70
C VAL A 130 -1.07 4.17 8.11
N ILE A 131 -0.84 3.00 7.54
CA ILE A 131 0.28 2.13 7.87
C ILE A 131 1.11 1.87 6.63
N THR A 132 2.42 1.88 6.79
CA THR A 132 3.35 1.58 5.69
C THR A 132 4.67 1.03 6.21
N HIS A 133 5.57 0.74 5.29
CA HIS A 133 6.96 0.38 5.58
C HIS A 133 7.66 1.41 6.45
N ASN A 134 8.63 0.99 7.23
CA ASN A 134 9.43 1.90 8.01
C ASN A 134 10.52 2.62 7.15
N PRO A 135 11.06 3.75 7.61
CA PRO A 135 12.04 4.53 6.86
C PRO A 135 13.34 3.78 6.51
N LEU A 136 13.67 2.71 7.25
CA LEU A 136 14.83 1.86 6.96
C LEU A 136 14.52 0.79 5.90
N GLY A 137 13.21 0.60 5.55
CA GLY A 137 12.75 -0.44 4.63
C GLY A 137 12.93 -1.84 5.21
N GLU A 138 12.63 -1.99 6.51
CA GLU A 138 12.82 -3.16 7.35
C GLU A 138 14.27 -3.66 7.28
N TYR A 139 14.57 -4.56 6.35
CA TYR A 139 15.92 -5.09 6.12
C TYR A 139 16.72 -4.32 5.05
N GLY A 140 16.30 -3.10 4.69
CA GLY A 140 16.98 -2.21 3.72
C GLY A 140 16.45 -2.33 2.28
N HIS A 141 15.26 -2.89 2.08
CA HIS A 141 14.68 -3.04 0.75
C HIS A 141 14.36 -1.69 0.11
N ILE A 142 14.82 -1.46 -1.12
CA ILE A 142 14.70 -0.15 -1.78
C ILE A 142 13.24 0.29 -1.99
N HIS A 143 12.35 -0.62 -2.41
CA HIS A 143 10.94 -0.29 -2.61
C HIS A 143 10.25 0.05 -1.30
N HIS A 144 10.56 -0.67 -0.19
CA HIS A 144 10.01 -0.35 1.13
C HIS A 144 10.40 1.06 1.57
N ARG A 145 11.67 1.44 1.38
CA ARG A 145 12.17 2.78 1.71
C ARG A 145 11.48 3.86 0.87
N ILE A 146 11.31 3.65 -0.44
CA ILE A 146 10.65 4.60 -1.33
C ILE A 146 9.15 4.69 -0.98
N THR A 147 8.48 3.57 -0.73
CA THR A 147 7.07 3.54 -0.28
C THR A 147 6.91 4.31 1.02
N SER A 148 7.75 4.02 2.02
CA SER A 148 7.77 4.75 3.29
C SER A 148 7.91 6.25 3.09
N GLN A 149 8.88 6.69 2.28
CA GLN A 149 9.10 8.10 1.99
C GLN A 149 7.88 8.75 1.32
N ILE A 150 7.31 8.10 0.31
CA ILE A 150 6.15 8.63 -0.42
C ILE A 150 4.94 8.77 0.50
N VAL A 151 4.61 7.73 1.26
CA VAL A 151 3.46 7.75 2.18
C VAL A 151 3.67 8.78 3.29
N SER A 152 4.87 8.88 3.85
CA SER A 152 5.20 9.86 4.90
C SER A 152 5.07 11.32 4.46
N LEU A 153 5.19 11.60 3.16
CA LEU A 153 4.98 12.93 2.61
C LEU A 153 3.49 13.28 2.40
N GLN A 154 2.61 12.28 2.42
CA GLN A 154 1.18 12.44 2.13
C GLN A 154 0.31 12.31 3.37
N ALA A 155 0.67 11.43 4.30
CA ALA A 155 -0.11 11.16 5.50
C ALA A 155 0.24 12.13 6.64
N SER A 156 -0.75 12.41 7.51
CA SER A 156 -0.51 13.15 8.74
C SER A 156 0.33 12.33 9.73
N ASN A 157 1.32 12.95 10.37
CA ASN A 157 2.13 12.29 11.40
C ASN A 157 1.32 11.79 12.61
N GLU A 158 0.11 12.32 12.83
CA GLU A 158 -0.74 11.94 13.94
C GLU A 158 -1.39 10.57 13.76
N ASN A 159 -1.65 10.17 12.50
CA ASN A 159 -2.29 8.91 12.17
C ASN A 159 -1.39 7.96 11.36
N LEU A 160 -0.13 8.33 11.09
CA LEU A 160 0.83 7.50 10.37
C LEU A 160 1.57 6.56 11.31
N TYR A 161 1.63 5.28 10.91
CA TYR A 161 2.37 4.22 11.58
C TYR A 161 3.31 3.52 10.60
N TYR A 162 4.45 3.12 11.12
CA TYR A 162 5.43 2.30 10.41
C TYR A 162 5.42 0.87 10.94
N PHE A 163 5.67 -0.09 10.06
CA PHE A 163 6.03 -1.44 10.49
C PHE A 163 7.25 -1.40 11.42
N GLY A 164 7.32 -2.34 12.34
CA GLY A 164 8.39 -2.43 13.32
C GLY A 164 9.78 -2.61 12.70
N LYS A 165 10.80 -2.39 13.50
CA LYS A 165 12.19 -2.61 13.08
C LYS A 165 12.46 -4.09 12.82
N TYR A 166 13.23 -4.37 11.76
CA TYR A 166 13.78 -5.69 11.52
C TYR A 166 15.02 -5.94 12.35
N TYR A 167 15.13 -7.13 12.89
CA TYR A 167 16.31 -7.59 13.61
C TYR A 167 16.83 -8.90 13.00
N LYS A 168 18.15 -9.05 12.90
CA LYS A 168 18.75 -10.35 12.56
C LYS A 168 18.40 -11.38 13.62
N ARG A 169 18.19 -12.64 13.26
CA ARG A 169 17.72 -13.73 14.15
C ARG A 169 18.38 -13.75 15.53
N LYS A 170 19.70 -13.59 15.62
CA LYS A 170 20.43 -13.60 16.89
C LYS A 170 20.47 -12.24 17.61
N LYS A 171 19.79 -11.22 17.08
CA LYS A 171 19.83 -9.84 17.60
C LYS A 171 18.43 -9.31 17.90
N VAL A 172 17.42 -10.19 17.96
CA VAL A 172 16.07 -9.78 18.34
C VAL A 172 16.09 -9.41 19.82
N PRO A 173 15.67 -8.16 20.19
CA PRO A 173 15.65 -7.74 21.59
C PRO A 173 14.64 -8.55 22.42
N ALA A 174 15.02 -8.91 23.65
CA ALA A 174 14.15 -9.70 24.54
C ALA A 174 12.88 -8.96 24.98
N HIS A 175 12.89 -7.62 24.92
CA HIS A 175 11.72 -6.79 25.29
C HIS A 175 10.73 -6.57 24.13
N LEU A 176 10.98 -7.14 22.96
CA LEU A 176 10.08 -6.96 21.80
C LEU A 176 8.79 -7.74 22.05
N ASN A 177 7.65 -7.05 21.95
CA ASN A 177 6.36 -7.67 22.18
C ASN A 177 6.04 -8.69 21.07
N GLU A 178 5.72 -9.90 21.50
CA GLU A 178 5.24 -10.96 20.62
C GLU A 178 3.71 -10.90 20.50
N ILE A 179 3.18 -11.24 19.33
CA ILE A 179 1.75 -11.54 19.19
C ILE A 179 1.42 -12.83 19.92
N THR A 180 0.15 -13.06 20.24
CA THR A 180 -0.25 -14.29 20.94
C THR A 180 0.03 -15.53 20.09
N ASP A 181 0.24 -16.70 20.72
CA ASP A 181 0.41 -17.96 19.99
C ASP A 181 -0.77 -18.27 19.06
N LYS A 182 -1.97 -17.89 19.47
CA LYS A 182 -3.18 -18.01 18.66
C LYS A 182 -3.07 -17.14 17.40
N ASP A 183 -2.72 -15.86 17.55
CA ASP A 183 -2.58 -14.93 16.43
C ASP A 183 -1.42 -15.37 15.50
N GLU A 184 -0.30 -15.85 16.06
CA GLU A 184 0.80 -16.37 15.26
C GLU A 184 0.36 -17.59 14.44
N LYS A 185 -0.36 -18.52 15.02
CA LYS A 185 -0.88 -19.71 14.32
C LYS A 185 -1.79 -19.32 13.15
N GLU A 186 -2.71 -18.38 13.37
CA GLU A 186 -3.60 -17.90 12.30
C GLU A 186 -2.85 -17.12 11.22
N LYS A 187 -1.93 -16.24 11.61
CA LYS A 187 -1.04 -15.52 10.67
C LYS A 187 -0.22 -16.49 9.82
N ARG A 188 0.28 -17.58 10.38
CA ARG A 188 1.01 -18.61 9.62
C ARG A 188 0.15 -19.27 8.54
N LYS A 189 -1.16 -19.41 8.77
CA LYS A 189 -2.06 -19.87 7.70
C LYS A 189 -2.13 -18.88 6.54
N LEU A 190 -2.13 -17.57 6.84
CA LEU A 190 -2.09 -16.54 5.79
C LEU A 190 -0.76 -16.56 5.04
N THR A 191 0.38 -16.64 5.72
CA THR A 191 1.69 -16.70 5.07
C THR A 191 1.85 -17.91 4.15
N ASN A 192 1.17 -19.03 4.45
CA ASN A 192 1.18 -20.23 3.61
C ASN A 192 0.43 -20.04 2.28
N ILE A 193 -0.43 -19.02 2.18
CA ILE A 193 -1.12 -18.68 0.92
C ILE A 193 -0.11 -18.19 -0.12
N TYR A 194 0.94 -17.48 0.32
CA TYR A 194 2.01 -16.97 -0.52
C TYR A 194 3.01 -18.06 -0.92
N ALA A 195 2.53 -19.09 -1.61
CA ALA A 195 3.34 -20.23 -2.03
C ALA A 195 4.48 -19.83 -2.98
N SER A 196 4.29 -18.77 -3.78
CA SER A 196 5.32 -18.21 -4.66
C SER A 196 6.45 -17.53 -3.89
N GLN A 197 6.20 -17.07 -2.65
CA GLN A 197 7.12 -16.28 -1.81
C GLN A 197 7.81 -17.11 -0.71
N LYS A 198 7.85 -18.44 -0.82
CA LYS A 198 8.41 -19.35 0.20
C LYS A 198 9.83 -18.96 0.66
N LYS A 199 10.67 -18.44 -0.23
CA LYS A 199 12.03 -18.03 0.12
C LYS A 199 12.04 -16.84 1.07
N VAL A 200 11.18 -15.84 0.83
CA VAL A 200 11.01 -14.65 1.67
C VAL A 200 10.45 -15.07 3.02
N MET A 201 9.36 -15.88 3.02
CA MET A 201 8.74 -16.41 4.24
C MET A 201 9.74 -17.15 5.13
N LYS A 202 10.60 -18.00 4.54
CA LYS A 202 11.66 -18.72 5.28
C LYS A 202 12.72 -17.76 5.85
N HIS A 203 13.13 -16.76 5.07
CA HIS A 203 14.11 -15.76 5.49
C HIS A 203 13.62 -14.93 6.68
N LEU A 204 12.36 -14.47 6.63
CA LEU A 204 11.77 -13.60 7.63
C LEU A 204 11.01 -14.34 8.75
N ASN A 205 11.02 -15.68 8.74
CA ASN A 205 10.25 -16.49 9.67
C ASN A 205 10.43 -16.12 11.16
N HIS A 206 11.64 -15.71 11.55
CA HIS A 206 11.95 -15.32 12.93
C HIS A 206 11.33 -13.98 13.35
N MET A 207 10.87 -13.17 12.38
CA MET A 207 10.19 -11.90 12.63
C MET A 207 8.65 -12.02 12.64
N MET A 208 8.10 -13.15 12.20
CA MET A 208 6.65 -13.34 12.01
C MET A 208 5.81 -13.13 13.28
N LYS A 209 6.40 -13.35 14.44
CA LYS A 209 5.72 -13.18 15.73
C LYS A 209 5.79 -11.75 16.29
N TYR A 210 6.45 -10.81 15.58
CA TYR A 210 6.60 -9.44 16.03
C TYR A 210 5.88 -8.47 15.09
N GLU A 211 4.84 -7.83 15.58
CA GLU A 211 4.09 -6.79 14.87
C GLU A 211 4.08 -5.49 15.69
N ASN A 212 5.26 -5.01 16.04
CA ASN A 212 5.43 -3.81 16.85
C ASN A 212 5.37 -2.56 15.97
N TRP A 213 4.18 -2.12 15.60
CA TRP A 213 3.99 -0.90 14.81
C TRP A 213 4.32 0.34 15.63
N ILE A 214 4.93 1.33 14.98
CA ILE A 214 5.51 2.51 15.62
C ILE A 214 4.88 3.76 15.00
N LYS A 215 4.33 4.66 15.82
CA LYS A 215 3.88 5.97 15.31
C LYS A 215 5.03 6.72 14.64
N ALA A 216 4.73 7.39 13.53
CA ALA A 216 5.75 8.12 12.77
C ALA A 216 6.47 9.18 13.63
N LYS A 217 5.74 9.88 14.51
CA LYS A 217 6.31 10.87 15.43
C LYS A 217 7.31 10.27 16.43
N ASP A 218 7.13 9.00 16.79
CA ASP A 218 7.99 8.33 17.78
C ASP A 218 9.17 7.61 17.12
N TRP A 219 9.19 7.50 15.78
CA TRP A 219 10.23 6.78 15.04
C TRP A 219 11.65 7.33 15.26
N ARG A 220 11.79 8.65 15.40
CA ARG A 220 13.10 9.31 15.54
C ARG A 220 13.70 9.16 16.93
N SER A 221 12.90 8.80 17.94
CA SER A 221 13.32 8.60 19.33
C SER A 221 13.80 7.19 19.63
N LEU A 222 13.80 6.31 18.63
CA LEU A 222 14.20 4.89 18.71
C LEU A 222 15.58 4.69 18.08
#